data_aa280e9a870099a1fdb3eefbaa12d032
#
_entry.id   aa280e9a870099a1fdb3eefbaa12d032
#
_cell.length_a   1.000
_cell.length_b   1.000
_cell.length_c   1.000
_cell.angle_alpha   90.00
_cell.angle_beta   90.00
_cell.angle_gamma   90.00
#
_symmetry.space_group_name_H-M   'P 1'
#
loop_
_entity.id
_entity.type
_entity.pdbx_description
1 polymer ?
#
loop_
_entity_poly.entity_id
_entity_poly.type
_entity_poly.pdbx_seq_one_letter_code
_entity_poly.pdbx_strand_id
1 'polypeptide(L)'
;MQRNITATIITLNEEKHIADVIENVQRVCDEVIVVDSFSSDRTVEIAKGLGAQVFEQKYLGDGGQKAYCEQFCKNDWILSIDADERLTDEAVVYIEALKYEDGTHEGYSFRRQSFIGKKYIRQWYPDRVVRLYDRSKCGYNTEGEHGKVQTEKFQDLDVDMLHYSFTGFGMLVQKADRFAVNLAHVRYKEGKRASWYDPFVHGFGAFFKGMIIKGGIIGGAQEWHVAFASAYNSYMKYVIMLELQEDEKSES
;
A
#
# COMPACT_ATOMS: atom_id res chain seq x y z
N MET A 1 -10.44 -28.93 0.77
CA MET A 1 -10.53 -28.57 -0.67
C MET A 1 -9.24 -27.87 -1.05
N GLN A 2 -8.67 -28.18 -2.19
CA GLN A 2 -7.56 -27.41 -2.75
C GLN A 2 -8.11 -26.04 -3.16
N ARG A 3 -7.47 -24.96 -2.72
CA ARG A 3 -8.00 -23.59 -2.91
C ARG A 3 -7.46 -22.94 -4.18
N ASN A 4 -6.38 -23.48 -4.76
CA ASN A 4 -5.70 -23.00 -5.98
C ASN A 4 -5.30 -21.52 -5.93
N ILE A 5 -4.99 -21.01 -4.74
CA ILE A 5 -4.53 -19.63 -4.52
C ILE A 5 -3.13 -19.66 -3.91
N THR A 6 -2.20 -18.90 -4.47
CA THR A 6 -0.90 -18.60 -3.86
C THR A 6 -0.92 -17.22 -3.22
N ALA A 7 -0.60 -17.13 -1.92
CA ALA A 7 -0.32 -15.83 -1.31
C ALA A 7 1.10 -15.37 -1.65
N THR A 8 1.26 -14.11 -2.03
CA THR A 8 2.57 -13.48 -2.22
C THR A 8 2.73 -12.32 -1.24
N ILE A 9 3.87 -12.30 -0.54
CA ILE A 9 4.20 -11.30 0.48
C ILE A 9 5.58 -10.73 0.17
N ILE A 10 5.69 -9.40 0.06
CA ILE A 10 6.99 -8.72 0.01
C ILE A 10 7.33 -8.21 1.41
N THR A 11 8.60 -8.28 1.79
CA THR A 11 8.99 -7.94 3.17
C THR A 11 10.40 -7.35 3.29
N LEU A 12 10.59 -6.52 4.31
CA LEU A 12 11.88 -6.00 4.78
C LEU A 12 11.76 -5.61 6.26
N ASN A 13 12.40 -6.37 7.16
CA ASN A 13 12.40 -6.13 8.60
C ASN A 13 10.98 -6.07 9.22
N GLU A 14 10.21 -7.11 8.99
CA GLU A 14 8.82 -7.24 9.42
C GLU A 14 8.62 -8.37 10.45
N GLU A 15 9.61 -8.64 11.32
CA GLU A 15 9.55 -9.70 12.33
C GLU A 15 8.31 -9.63 13.24
N LYS A 16 7.73 -8.41 13.41
CA LYS A 16 6.54 -8.17 14.22
C LYS A 16 5.22 -8.52 13.54
N HIS A 17 5.24 -8.58 12.21
CA HIS A 17 4.03 -8.72 11.40
C HIS A 17 3.99 -9.98 10.57
N ILE A 18 5.17 -10.55 10.22
CA ILE A 18 5.27 -11.64 9.26
C ILE A 18 4.54 -12.91 9.71
N ALA A 19 4.56 -13.24 11.00
CA ALA A 19 3.85 -14.42 11.51
C ALA A 19 2.34 -14.28 11.31
N ASP A 20 1.78 -13.16 11.77
CA ASP A 20 0.34 -12.92 11.70
C ASP A 20 -0.18 -12.90 10.26
N VAL A 21 0.57 -12.32 9.29
CA VAL A 21 0.13 -12.29 7.90
C VAL A 21 0.17 -13.68 7.27
N ILE A 22 1.21 -14.48 7.53
CA ILE A 22 1.31 -15.85 7.00
C ILE A 22 0.16 -16.70 7.53
N GLU A 23 -0.06 -16.74 8.84
CA GLU A 23 -1.17 -17.48 9.46
C GLU A 23 -2.54 -17.02 8.94
N ASN A 24 -2.71 -15.72 8.71
CA ASN A 24 -3.94 -15.15 8.19
C ASN A 24 -4.23 -15.63 6.75
N VAL A 25 -3.24 -15.57 5.84
CA VAL A 25 -3.44 -15.98 4.44
C VAL A 25 -3.52 -17.49 4.26
N GLN A 26 -2.89 -18.30 5.12
CA GLN A 26 -2.99 -19.76 5.12
C GLN A 26 -4.44 -20.26 5.31
N ARG A 27 -5.32 -19.41 5.80
CA ARG A 27 -6.76 -19.70 5.91
C ARG A 27 -7.43 -19.85 4.54
N VAL A 28 -6.92 -19.17 3.51
CA VAL A 28 -7.52 -19.13 2.15
C VAL A 28 -6.55 -19.54 1.03
N CYS A 29 -5.26 -19.71 1.30
CA CYS A 29 -4.25 -20.05 0.32
C CYS A 29 -3.64 -21.43 0.60
N ASP A 30 -3.26 -22.16 -0.46
CA ASP A 30 -2.58 -23.46 -0.37
C ASP A 30 -1.05 -23.31 -0.40
N GLU A 31 -0.56 -22.14 -0.80
CA GLU A 31 0.86 -21.83 -0.92
C GLU A 31 1.13 -20.41 -0.44
N VAL A 32 2.27 -20.19 0.21
CA VAL A 32 2.73 -18.87 0.63
C VAL A 32 4.16 -18.66 0.13
N ILE A 33 4.33 -17.64 -0.70
CA ILE A 33 5.61 -17.15 -1.22
C ILE A 33 5.96 -15.83 -0.53
N VAL A 34 7.15 -15.76 0.03
CA VAL A 34 7.70 -14.54 0.63
C VAL A 34 8.92 -14.11 -0.17
N VAL A 35 8.96 -12.87 -0.64
CA VAL A 35 10.16 -12.29 -1.24
C VAL A 35 10.72 -11.23 -0.30
N ASP A 36 11.85 -11.54 0.30
CA ASP A 36 12.54 -10.72 1.29
C ASP A 36 13.60 -9.81 0.65
N SER A 37 13.64 -8.56 1.09
CA SER A 37 14.60 -7.56 0.59
C SER A 37 15.85 -7.47 1.48
N PHE A 38 16.38 -8.62 1.92
CA PHE A 38 17.52 -8.78 2.81
C PHE A 38 17.28 -8.23 4.22
N SER A 39 16.24 -8.75 4.88
CA SER A 39 15.95 -8.43 6.28
C SER A 39 17.12 -8.78 7.20
N SER A 40 17.40 -7.91 8.15
CA SER A 40 18.44 -8.08 9.17
C SER A 40 17.90 -8.58 10.52
N ASP A 41 16.59 -8.67 10.66
CA ASP A 41 15.86 -9.17 11.82
C ASP A 41 15.43 -10.64 11.63
N ARG A 42 14.54 -11.15 12.45
CA ARG A 42 14.07 -12.54 12.40
C ARG A 42 12.98 -12.82 11.36
N THR A 43 12.68 -11.88 10.47
CA THR A 43 11.61 -12.01 9.45
C THR A 43 11.71 -13.33 8.67
N VAL A 44 12.87 -13.62 8.09
CA VAL A 44 13.11 -14.81 7.25
C VAL A 44 13.01 -16.10 8.06
N GLU A 45 13.56 -16.13 9.28
CA GLU A 45 13.49 -17.27 10.19
C GLU A 45 12.05 -17.63 10.50
N ILE A 46 11.25 -16.62 10.89
CA ILE A 46 9.83 -16.79 11.25
C ILE A 46 9.02 -17.27 10.04
N ALA A 47 9.21 -16.65 8.86
CA ALA A 47 8.49 -17.02 7.65
C ALA A 47 8.73 -18.48 7.25
N LYS A 48 9.99 -18.95 7.27
CA LYS A 48 10.36 -20.34 7.00
C LYS A 48 9.77 -21.29 8.05
N GLY A 49 9.78 -20.88 9.32
CA GLY A 49 9.21 -21.68 10.43
C GLY A 49 7.70 -21.95 10.29
N LEU A 50 6.98 -21.05 9.62
CA LEU A 50 5.54 -21.15 9.32
C LEU A 50 5.26 -21.84 7.97
N GLY A 51 6.27 -22.38 7.30
CA GLY A 51 6.13 -23.16 6.06
C GLY A 51 6.05 -22.30 4.79
N ALA A 52 6.31 -21.00 4.85
CA ALA A 52 6.42 -20.18 3.65
C ALA A 52 7.71 -20.49 2.86
N GLN A 53 7.62 -20.45 1.54
CA GLN A 53 8.80 -20.47 0.68
C GLN A 53 9.38 -19.06 0.60
N VAL A 54 10.62 -18.88 1.03
CA VAL A 54 11.26 -17.58 1.12
C VAL A 54 12.36 -17.45 0.08
N PHE A 55 12.29 -16.38 -0.71
CA PHE A 55 13.29 -15.98 -1.70
C PHE A 55 13.82 -14.60 -1.36
N GLU A 56 15.10 -14.37 -1.62
CA GLU A 56 15.76 -13.09 -1.37
C GLU A 56 15.95 -12.34 -2.68
N GLN A 57 15.53 -11.07 -2.71
CA GLN A 57 15.68 -10.21 -3.88
C GLN A 57 15.91 -8.76 -3.42
N LYS A 58 16.95 -8.11 -3.96
CA LYS A 58 17.12 -6.67 -3.76
C LYS A 58 15.86 -5.93 -4.24
N TYR A 59 15.41 -4.96 -3.46
CA TYR A 59 14.18 -4.23 -3.74
C TYR A 59 14.14 -3.62 -5.14
N LEU A 60 13.13 -3.97 -5.91
CA LEU A 60 12.89 -3.57 -7.30
C LEU A 60 11.85 -2.44 -7.45
N GLY A 61 11.44 -1.82 -6.35
CA GLY A 61 10.23 -1.00 -6.29
C GLY A 61 8.99 -1.84 -5.93
N ASP A 62 7.91 -1.20 -5.48
CA ASP A 62 6.74 -1.90 -4.96
C ASP A 62 6.12 -2.86 -5.99
N GLY A 63 5.80 -2.35 -7.19
CA GLY A 63 5.24 -3.18 -8.26
C GLY A 63 6.22 -4.22 -8.79
N GLY A 64 7.48 -3.85 -8.99
CA GLY A 64 8.52 -4.76 -9.46
C GLY A 64 8.77 -5.93 -8.50
N GLN A 65 8.76 -5.67 -7.20
CA GLN A 65 8.95 -6.70 -6.17
C GLN A 65 7.74 -7.67 -6.12
N LYS A 66 6.51 -7.15 -6.25
CA LYS A 66 5.29 -7.96 -6.31
C LYS A 66 5.23 -8.81 -7.58
N ALA A 67 5.56 -8.23 -8.74
CA ALA A 67 5.66 -8.97 -9.99
C ALA A 67 6.74 -10.07 -9.93
N TYR A 68 7.88 -9.80 -9.27
CA TYR A 68 8.93 -10.79 -9.08
C TYR A 68 8.48 -12.01 -8.27
N CYS A 69 7.50 -11.87 -7.36
CA CYS A 69 6.96 -13.01 -6.60
C CYS A 69 6.27 -14.03 -7.51
N GLU A 70 5.64 -13.58 -8.60
CA GLU A 70 4.78 -14.41 -9.44
C GLU A 70 5.50 -15.61 -10.08
N GLN A 71 6.81 -15.48 -10.37
CA GLN A 71 7.59 -16.56 -10.97
C GLN A 71 7.73 -17.81 -10.10
N PHE A 72 7.52 -17.68 -8.79
CA PHE A 72 7.64 -18.78 -7.83
C PHE A 72 6.30 -19.44 -7.52
N CYS A 73 5.20 -18.85 -7.96
CA CYS A 73 3.85 -19.31 -7.65
C CYS A 73 3.47 -20.54 -8.48
N LYS A 74 2.82 -21.54 -7.85
CA LYS A 74 2.28 -22.71 -8.54
C LYS A 74 0.91 -22.45 -9.15
N ASN A 75 0.10 -21.61 -8.48
CA ASN A 75 -1.26 -21.32 -8.90
C ASN A 75 -1.31 -20.06 -9.77
N ASP A 76 -2.34 -19.95 -10.61
CA ASP A 76 -2.59 -18.76 -11.41
C ASP A 76 -3.30 -17.66 -10.62
N TRP A 77 -4.10 -18.03 -9.62
CA TRP A 77 -4.72 -17.07 -8.73
C TRP A 77 -3.76 -16.66 -7.61
N ILE A 78 -3.47 -15.38 -7.55
CA ILE A 78 -2.54 -14.78 -6.60
C ILE A 78 -3.30 -13.87 -5.64
N LEU A 79 -3.11 -14.09 -4.34
CA LEU A 79 -3.44 -13.14 -3.30
C LEU A 79 -2.18 -12.37 -2.90
N SER A 80 -1.98 -11.19 -3.48
CA SER A 80 -0.84 -10.33 -3.14
C SER A 80 -1.20 -9.46 -1.95
N ILE A 81 -0.50 -9.66 -0.83
CA ILE A 81 -0.78 -8.95 0.43
C ILE A 81 0.52 -8.39 1.01
N ASP A 82 0.46 -7.19 1.56
CA ASP A 82 1.62 -6.58 2.21
C ASP A 82 1.80 -7.14 3.63
N ALA A 83 3.02 -7.14 4.17
CA ALA A 83 3.31 -7.72 5.49
C ALA A 83 2.49 -7.07 6.63
N ASP A 84 2.05 -5.82 6.45
CA ASP A 84 1.23 -5.05 7.37
C ASP A 84 -0.29 -5.09 7.07
N GLU A 85 -0.72 -5.97 6.13
CA GLU A 85 -2.14 -6.17 5.80
C GLU A 85 -2.68 -7.50 6.36
N ARG A 86 -4.00 -7.57 6.63
CA ARG A 86 -4.71 -8.77 7.10
C ARG A 86 -6.09 -8.86 6.47
N LEU A 87 -6.50 -10.05 6.07
CA LEU A 87 -7.90 -10.34 5.76
C LEU A 87 -8.73 -10.32 7.04
N THR A 88 -9.90 -9.70 7.01
CA THR A 88 -10.90 -9.87 8.06
C THR A 88 -11.52 -11.27 7.99
N ASP A 89 -12.18 -11.73 9.05
CA ASP A 89 -12.89 -13.00 9.03
C ASP A 89 -13.97 -13.03 7.94
N GLU A 90 -14.63 -11.91 7.70
CA GLU A 90 -15.61 -11.74 6.64
C GLU A 90 -14.97 -11.90 5.26
N ALA A 91 -13.79 -11.30 5.03
CA ALA A 91 -13.05 -11.46 3.78
C ALA A 91 -12.61 -12.90 3.55
N VAL A 92 -12.17 -13.62 4.58
CA VAL A 92 -11.84 -15.04 4.50
C VAL A 92 -13.04 -15.86 4.05
N VAL A 93 -14.19 -15.72 4.72
CA VAL A 93 -15.42 -16.45 4.36
C VAL A 93 -15.85 -16.10 2.93
N TYR A 94 -15.70 -14.84 2.54
CA TYR A 94 -16.07 -14.41 1.19
C TYR A 94 -15.18 -15.03 0.12
N ILE A 95 -13.85 -15.05 0.32
CA ILE A 95 -12.89 -15.66 -0.62
C ILE A 95 -13.16 -17.17 -0.75
N GLU A 96 -13.46 -17.87 0.35
CA GLU A 96 -13.79 -19.30 0.33
C GLU A 96 -15.05 -19.62 -0.48
N ALA A 97 -16.01 -18.70 -0.50
CA ALA A 97 -17.27 -18.84 -1.24
C ALA A 97 -17.18 -18.34 -2.70
N LEU A 98 -16.12 -17.59 -3.04
CA LEU A 98 -15.98 -16.91 -4.32
C LEU A 98 -15.67 -17.92 -5.45
N LYS A 99 -16.42 -17.81 -6.54
CA LYS A 99 -16.19 -18.59 -7.77
C LYS A 99 -15.26 -17.88 -8.72
N TYR A 100 -14.01 -17.60 -8.29
CA TYR A 100 -13.02 -16.85 -9.05
C TYR A 100 -12.53 -17.58 -10.32
N GLU A 101 -12.70 -18.88 -10.41
CA GLU A 101 -12.28 -19.68 -11.57
C GLU A 101 -13.31 -19.70 -12.73
N ASP A 102 -14.45 -18.99 -12.61
CA ASP A 102 -15.49 -18.95 -13.64
C ASP A 102 -15.11 -18.10 -14.87
N GLY A 103 -13.99 -17.38 -14.79
CA GLY A 103 -13.46 -16.55 -15.88
C GLY A 103 -14.18 -15.22 -16.09
N THR A 104 -15.13 -14.86 -15.25
CA THR A 104 -15.90 -13.62 -15.35
C THR A 104 -15.04 -12.40 -15.06
N HIS A 105 -14.14 -12.50 -14.07
CA HIS A 105 -13.26 -11.41 -13.64
C HIS A 105 -11.79 -11.85 -13.69
N GLU A 106 -10.89 -10.88 -13.85
CA GLU A 106 -9.43 -11.07 -13.82
C GLU A 106 -8.86 -10.72 -12.45
N GLY A 107 -9.62 -10.00 -11.63
CA GLY A 107 -9.22 -9.61 -10.29
C GLY A 107 -10.37 -9.19 -9.40
N TYR A 108 -10.06 -9.04 -8.12
CA TYR A 108 -10.99 -8.64 -7.08
C TYR A 108 -10.35 -7.60 -6.18
N SER A 109 -11.07 -6.49 -5.93
CA SER A 109 -10.61 -5.44 -5.04
C SER A 109 -11.25 -5.53 -3.67
N PHE A 110 -10.49 -5.15 -2.66
CA PHE A 110 -10.90 -5.08 -1.25
C PHE A 110 -10.88 -3.64 -0.78
N ARG A 111 -11.70 -3.31 0.22
CA ARG A 111 -11.62 -2.03 0.93
C ARG A 111 -10.61 -2.14 2.05
N ARG A 112 -9.61 -1.25 2.11
CA ARG A 112 -8.64 -1.22 3.20
C ARG A 112 -9.12 -0.31 4.33
N GLN A 113 -9.14 -0.84 5.53
CA GLN A 113 -9.25 -0.10 6.77
C GLN A 113 -7.85 0.18 7.30
N SER A 114 -7.38 1.40 7.14
CA SER A 114 -6.02 1.78 7.55
C SER A 114 -5.95 2.23 9.00
N PHE A 115 -4.86 1.84 9.68
CA PHE A 115 -4.62 2.13 11.08
C PHE A 115 -3.29 2.86 11.30
N ILE A 116 -3.24 3.72 12.32
CA ILE A 116 -2.02 4.28 12.89
C ILE A 116 -1.91 3.75 14.32
N GLY A 117 -0.99 2.83 14.56
CA GLY A 117 -1.00 1.99 15.76
C GLY A 117 -2.32 1.21 15.84
N LYS A 118 -3.09 1.43 16.91
CA LYS A 118 -4.41 0.79 17.09
C LYS A 118 -5.60 1.67 16.65
N LYS A 119 -5.34 2.84 16.07
CA LYS A 119 -6.38 3.82 15.76
C LYS A 119 -6.77 3.75 14.29
N TYR A 120 -8.01 3.39 14.02
CA TYR A 120 -8.61 3.43 12.69
C TYR A 120 -8.67 4.86 12.16
N ILE A 121 -8.36 5.05 10.86
CA ILE A 121 -8.34 6.33 10.17
C ILE A 121 -9.45 6.40 9.14
N ARG A 122 -10.50 7.12 9.47
CA ARG A 122 -11.68 7.28 8.62
C ARG A 122 -11.37 8.02 7.31
N GLN A 123 -10.52 9.03 7.34
CA GLN A 123 -10.21 9.87 6.18
C GLN A 123 -9.60 9.09 5.00
N TRP A 124 -9.07 7.90 5.26
CA TRP A 124 -8.48 7.04 4.21
C TRP A 124 -9.44 5.96 3.70
N TYR A 125 -10.63 5.87 4.29
CA TYR A 125 -11.60 4.85 3.91
C TYR A 125 -12.74 5.43 3.02
N PRO A 126 -13.23 4.67 2.01
CA PRO A 126 -12.66 3.40 1.53
C PRO A 126 -11.45 3.63 0.62
N ASP A 127 -10.39 2.84 0.86
CA ASP A 127 -9.24 2.75 -0.03
C ASP A 127 -9.29 1.37 -0.71
N ARG A 128 -9.60 1.34 -2.00
CA ARG A 128 -9.80 0.09 -2.74
C ARG A 128 -8.52 -0.32 -3.45
N VAL A 129 -8.16 -1.59 -3.26
CA VAL A 129 -6.98 -2.19 -3.89
C VAL A 129 -7.31 -3.57 -4.44
N VAL A 130 -6.87 -3.87 -5.66
CA VAL A 130 -6.93 -5.23 -6.21
C VAL A 130 -5.84 -6.05 -5.53
N ARG A 131 -6.24 -7.13 -4.84
CA ARG A 131 -5.33 -8.01 -4.10
C ARG A 131 -5.42 -9.46 -4.55
N LEU A 132 -6.58 -9.93 -5.00
CA LEU A 132 -6.76 -11.25 -5.58
C LEU A 132 -6.88 -11.11 -7.09
N TYR A 133 -6.02 -11.78 -7.87
CA TYR A 133 -6.02 -11.67 -9.33
C TYR A 133 -5.45 -12.91 -10.02
N ASP A 134 -5.82 -13.09 -11.29
CA ASP A 134 -5.33 -14.14 -12.18
C ASP A 134 -4.08 -13.65 -12.93
N ARG A 135 -2.89 -14.12 -12.52
CA ARG A 135 -1.61 -13.72 -13.12
C ARG A 135 -1.45 -14.13 -14.57
N SER A 136 -2.26 -15.06 -15.08
CA SER A 136 -2.24 -15.44 -16.50
C SER A 136 -2.89 -14.38 -17.40
N LYS A 137 -3.66 -13.45 -16.82
CA LYS A 137 -4.43 -12.42 -17.53
C LYS A 137 -3.97 -11.00 -17.20
N CYS A 138 -3.50 -10.76 -16.01
CA CYS A 138 -3.07 -9.46 -15.54
C CYS A 138 -1.92 -9.58 -14.53
N GLY A 139 -1.28 -8.48 -14.13
CA GLY A 139 -0.19 -8.47 -13.18
C GLY A 139 0.15 -7.06 -12.72
N TYR A 140 1.16 -6.94 -11.87
CA TYR A 140 1.59 -5.63 -11.38
C TYR A 140 2.33 -4.82 -12.44
N ASN A 141 2.12 -3.48 -12.45
CA ASN A 141 3.01 -2.57 -13.15
C ASN A 141 4.40 -2.61 -12.50
N THR A 142 5.44 -2.60 -13.32
CA THR A 142 6.85 -2.59 -12.86
C THR A 142 7.45 -1.19 -12.82
N GLU A 143 6.73 -0.20 -13.31
CA GLU A 143 7.15 1.20 -13.37
C GLU A 143 6.31 2.06 -12.42
N GLY A 144 6.93 3.08 -11.84
CA GLY A 144 6.28 4.02 -10.92
C GLY A 144 6.50 3.71 -9.43
N GLU A 145 6.04 4.63 -8.58
CA GLU A 145 6.26 4.56 -7.12
C GLU A 145 5.33 3.55 -6.40
N HIS A 146 4.19 3.23 -7.01
CA HIS A 146 3.17 2.36 -6.41
C HIS A 146 2.80 1.22 -7.35
N GLY A 147 2.95 0.00 -6.87
CA GLY A 147 2.51 -1.20 -7.56
C GLY A 147 0.99 -1.29 -7.60
N LYS A 148 0.45 -1.47 -8.80
CA LYS A 148 -0.98 -1.71 -9.01
C LYS A 148 -1.17 -2.84 -10.01
N VAL A 149 -2.11 -3.73 -9.74
CA VAL A 149 -2.53 -4.73 -10.73
C VAL A 149 -3.19 -4.02 -11.91
N GLN A 150 -2.69 -4.31 -13.12
CA GLN A 150 -3.14 -3.71 -14.35
C GLN A 150 -4.27 -4.55 -14.95
N THR A 151 -5.50 -4.22 -14.59
CA THR A 151 -6.72 -4.82 -15.17
C THR A 151 -7.88 -3.86 -15.09
N GLU A 152 -8.75 -3.90 -16.11
CA GLU A 152 -10.05 -3.21 -16.10
C GLU A 152 -11.21 -4.17 -15.77
N LYS A 153 -10.95 -5.49 -15.73
CA LYS A 153 -11.95 -6.53 -15.51
C LYS A 153 -11.87 -7.07 -14.07
N PHE A 154 -12.02 -6.18 -13.10
CA PHE A 154 -12.06 -6.58 -11.70
C PHE A 154 -13.43 -6.32 -11.09
N GLN A 155 -13.76 -7.09 -10.06
CA GLN A 155 -14.94 -6.89 -9.23
C GLN A 155 -14.55 -6.20 -7.91
N ASP A 156 -15.28 -5.16 -7.55
CA ASP A 156 -15.21 -4.58 -6.21
C ASP A 156 -15.93 -5.47 -5.22
N LEU A 157 -15.19 -6.01 -4.25
CA LEU A 157 -15.77 -6.76 -3.15
C LEU A 157 -16.22 -5.80 -2.04
N ASP A 158 -17.35 -6.12 -1.42
CA ASP A 158 -17.87 -5.32 -0.30
C ASP A 158 -17.40 -5.86 1.06
N VAL A 159 -16.15 -6.30 1.10
CA VAL A 159 -15.47 -6.79 2.29
C VAL A 159 -14.19 -6.02 2.57
N ASP A 160 -13.82 -5.96 3.83
CA ASP A 160 -12.69 -5.17 4.30
C ASP A 160 -11.45 -6.02 4.53
N MET A 161 -10.28 -5.39 4.39
CA MET A 161 -9.01 -5.87 4.90
C MET A 161 -8.39 -4.81 5.82
N LEU A 162 -7.63 -5.23 6.79
CA LEU A 162 -6.95 -4.36 7.75
C LEU A 162 -5.57 -3.99 7.21
N HIS A 163 -5.14 -2.75 7.43
CA HIS A 163 -3.85 -2.26 7.00
C HIS A 163 -3.19 -1.42 8.12
N TYR A 164 -2.18 -1.98 8.74
CA TYR A 164 -1.45 -1.38 9.86
C TYR A 164 -0.30 -0.50 9.38
N SER A 165 -0.61 0.49 8.55
CA SER A 165 0.32 1.31 7.74
C SER A 165 1.41 2.02 8.54
N PHE A 166 1.14 2.32 9.82
CA PHE A 166 2.04 3.12 10.64
C PHE A 166 2.02 2.66 12.09
N THR A 167 3.19 2.55 12.70
CA THR A 167 3.32 2.25 14.13
C THR A 167 2.90 3.43 15.02
N GLY A 168 2.93 4.66 14.48
CA GLY A 168 2.53 5.87 15.19
C GLY A 168 2.59 7.13 14.31
N PHE A 169 2.10 8.24 14.85
CA PHE A 169 2.02 9.51 14.12
C PHE A 169 3.39 10.10 13.74
N GLY A 170 4.44 9.83 14.52
CA GLY A 170 5.80 10.25 14.15
C GLY A 170 6.25 9.66 12.81
N MET A 171 5.96 8.37 12.59
CA MET A 171 6.24 7.71 11.31
C MET A 171 5.41 8.29 10.17
N LEU A 172 4.16 8.66 10.42
CA LEU A 172 3.31 9.33 9.43
C LEU A 172 3.93 10.64 8.96
N VAL A 173 4.42 11.47 9.88
CA VAL A 173 5.05 12.77 9.55
C VAL A 173 6.34 12.54 8.74
N GLN A 174 7.18 11.58 9.15
CA GLN A 174 8.41 11.25 8.41
C GLN A 174 8.12 10.77 6.99
N LYS A 175 7.11 9.93 6.81
CA LYS A 175 6.68 9.49 5.46
C LYS A 175 6.09 10.66 4.68
N ALA A 176 5.29 11.52 5.29
CA ALA A 176 4.71 12.70 4.64
C ALA A 176 5.80 13.64 4.11
N ASP A 177 6.89 13.83 4.85
CA ASP A 177 8.04 14.62 4.42
C ASP A 177 8.72 14.02 3.18
N ARG A 178 9.06 12.73 3.22
CA ARG A 178 9.65 12.03 2.06
C ARG A 178 8.76 12.11 0.81
N PHE A 179 7.46 11.92 0.96
CA PHE A 179 6.52 12.06 -0.16
C PHE A 179 6.47 13.48 -0.70
N ALA A 180 6.55 14.51 0.17
CA ALA A 180 6.60 15.90 -0.28
C ALA A 180 7.83 16.14 -1.15
N VAL A 181 9.02 15.70 -0.70
CA VAL A 181 10.29 15.82 -1.43
C VAL A 181 10.19 15.14 -2.80
N ASN A 182 9.82 13.84 -2.81
CA ASN A 182 9.75 13.07 -4.04
C ASN A 182 8.77 13.69 -5.04
N LEU A 183 7.58 14.06 -4.59
CA LEU A 183 6.54 14.62 -5.46
C LEU A 183 6.90 16.02 -5.97
N ALA A 184 7.63 16.82 -5.18
CA ALA A 184 8.13 18.11 -5.62
C ALA A 184 9.11 17.95 -6.78
N HIS A 185 10.09 17.05 -6.64
CA HIS A 185 11.07 16.77 -7.71
C HIS A 185 10.42 16.23 -8.98
N VAL A 186 9.46 15.29 -8.85
CA VAL A 186 8.72 14.74 -10.01
C VAL A 186 8.00 15.87 -10.75
N ARG A 187 7.22 16.70 -10.02
CA ARG A 187 6.47 17.79 -10.62
C ARG A 187 7.36 18.86 -11.23
N TYR A 188 8.49 19.14 -10.59
CA TYR A 188 9.47 20.08 -11.12
C TYR A 188 10.07 19.60 -12.45
N LYS A 189 10.44 18.30 -12.53
CA LYS A 189 10.92 17.64 -13.77
C LYS A 189 9.86 17.62 -14.88
N GLU A 190 8.57 17.53 -14.52
CA GLU A 190 7.45 17.68 -15.45
C GLU A 190 7.22 19.11 -15.95
N GLY A 191 8.08 20.05 -15.57
CA GLY A 191 7.98 21.46 -15.94
C GLY A 191 6.98 22.30 -15.14
N LYS A 192 6.37 21.72 -14.09
CA LYS A 192 5.47 22.47 -13.21
C LYS A 192 6.27 23.43 -12.35
N ARG A 193 5.69 24.61 -12.10
CA ARG A 193 6.29 25.66 -11.27
C ARG A 193 5.30 26.08 -10.19
N ALA A 194 5.82 26.53 -9.05
CA ALA A 194 5.05 27.01 -7.91
C ALA A 194 5.11 28.52 -7.80
N SER A 195 4.02 29.12 -7.32
CA SER A 195 3.95 30.51 -6.89
C SER A 195 4.08 30.62 -5.37
N TRP A 196 4.49 31.75 -4.85
CA TRP A 196 4.73 31.97 -3.43
C TRP A 196 3.54 31.63 -2.50
N TYR A 197 2.30 31.72 -3.00
CA TYR A 197 1.07 31.43 -2.24
C TYR A 197 0.64 29.96 -2.31
N ASP A 198 1.17 29.17 -3.25
CA ASP A 198 0.77 27.77 -3.46
C ASP A 198 0.95 26.88 -2.21
N PRO A 199 2.03 27.01 -1.42
CA PRO A 199 2.16 26.25 -0.18
C PRO A 199 0.96 26.45 0.75
N PHE A 200 0.53 27.68 0.93
CA PHE A 200 -0.58 28.02 1.82
C PHE A 200 -1.92 27.52 1.28
N VAL A 201 -2.23 27.83 0.01
CA VAL A 201 -3.51 27.44 -0.60
C VAL A 201 -3.68 25.92 -0.59
N HIS A 202 -2.64 25.18 -1.00
CA HIS A 202 -2.70 23.73 -1.07
C HIS A 202 -2.61 23.06 0.30
N GLY A 203 -1.86 23.61 1.24
CA GLY A 203 -1.80 23.14 2.62
C GLY A 203 -3.16 23.28 3.32
N PHE A 204 -3.75 24.46 3.29
CA PHE A 204 -5.11 24.67 3.83
C PHE A 204 -6.16 23.85 3.11
N GLY A 205 -6.09 23.77 1.77
CA GLY A 205 -7.01 22.95 0.98
C GLY A 205 -6.96 21.46 1.37
N ALA A 206 -5.76 20.91 1.59
CA ALA A 206 -5.58 19.53 2.02
C ALA A 206 -6.16 19.29 3.43
N PHE A 207 -5.94 20.23 4.36
CA PHE A 207 -6.52 20.18 5.70
C PHE A 207 -8.05 20.16 5.67
N PHE A 208 -8.66 21.14 4.98
CA PHE A 208 -10.10 21.23 4.85
C PHE A 208 -10.71 20.01 4.17
N LYS A 209 -10.08 19.51 3.12
CA LYS A 209 -10.51 18.28 2.44
C LYS A 209 -10.53 17.10 3.40
N GLY A 210 -9.50 16.93 4.22
CA GLY A 210 -9.42 15.87 5.22
C GLY A 210 -10.52 16.01 6.26
N MET A 211 -10.64 17.19 6.85
CA MET A 211 -11.57 17.41 7.98
C MET A 211 -13.04 17.42 7.56
N ILE A 212 -13.38 18.07 6.45
CA ILE A 212 -14.77 18.29 6.05
C ILE A 212 -15.22 17.23 5.04
N ILE A 213 -14.54 17.11 3.88
CA ILE A 213 -14.99 16.25 2.79
C ILE A 213 -14.83 14.77 3.14
N LYS A 214 -13.73 14.42 3.81
CA LYS A 214 -13.45 13.04 4.23
C LYS A 214 -13.96 12.71 5.63
N GLY A 215 -14.72 13.61 6.25
CA GLY A 215 -15.38 13.38 7.53
C GLY A 215 -14.46 13.31 8.76
N GLY A 216 -13.25 13.87 8.68
CA GLY A 216 -12.31 13.87 9.81
C GLY A 216 -12.85 14.60 11.04
N ILE A 217 -13.70 15.61 10.86
CA ILE A 217 -14.29 16.39 11.97
C ILE A 217 -15.15 15.54 12.94
N ILE A 218 -15.76 14.47 12.46
CA ILE A 218 -16.57 13.55 13.28
C ILE A 218 -15.74 12.35 13.79
N GLY A 219 -14.47 12.27 13.43
CA GLY A 219 -13.52 11.29 13.97
C GLY A 219 -12.86 11.77 15.24
N GLY A 220 -12.02 10.95 15.83
CA GLY A 220 -11.27 11.31 17.04
C GLY A 220 -10.06 12.21 16.74
N ALA A 221 -9.24 12.46 17.77
CA ALA A 221 -8.03 13.29 17.67
C ALA A 221 -7.05 12.80 16.58
N GLN A 222 -7.04 11.50 16.27
CA GLN A 222 -6.22 10.93 15.21
C GLN A 222 -6.51 11.53 13.82
N GLU A 223 -7.77 11.86 13.53
CA GLU A 223 -8.16 12.45 12.25
C GLU A 223 -7.57 13.85 12.07
N TRP A 224 -7.50 14.63 13.16
CA TRP A 224 -6.83 15.93 13.15
C TRP A 224 -5.34 15.78 12.84
N HIS A 225 -4.65 14.80 13.45
CA HIS A 225 -3.24 14.55 13.18
C HIS A 225 -3.00 14.13 11.72
N VAL A 226 -3.88 13.31 11.16
CA VAL A 226 -3.83 12.92 9.74
C VAL A 226 -4.07 14.12 8.82
N ALA A 227 -5.05 14.97 9.14
CA ALA A 227 -5.31 16.18 8.36
C ALA A 227 -4.12 17.16 8.41
N PHE A 228 -3.48 17.33 9.58
CA PHE A 228 -2.26 18.12 9.70
C PHE A 228 -1.09 17.52 8.92
N ALA A 229 -0.87 16.21 8.95
CA ALA A 229 0.18 15.56 8.16
C ALA A 229 -0.06 15.71 6.65
N SER A 230 -1.32 15.64 6.21
CA SER A 230 -1.70 15.87 4.81
C SER A 230 -1.48 17.33 4.38
N ALA A 231 -1.82 18.27 5.26
CA ALA A 231 -1.57 19.70 5.06
C ALA A 231 -0.07 20.00 4.97
N TYR A 232 0.72 19.44 5.89
CA TYR A 232 2.17 19.53 5.90
C TYR A 232 2.79 18.99 4.61
N ASN A 233 2.42 17.79 4.19
CA ASN A 233 2.88 17.21 2.93
C ASN A 233 2.58 18.13 1.72
N SER A 234 1.34 18.62 1.64
CA SER A 234 0.95 19.54 0.56
C SER A 234 1.70 20.85 0.61
N TYR A 235 1.89 21.42 1.79
CA TYR A 235 2.63 22.66 2.00
C TYR A 235 4.11 22.48 1.59
N MET A 236 4.80 21.51 2.16
CA MET A 236 6.23 21.27 1.93
C MET A 236 6.54 20.95 0.47
N LYS A 237 5.69 20.20 -0.21
CA LYS A 237 5.85 19.96 -1.65
C LYS A 237 6.02 21.24 -2.46
N TYR A 238 5.21 22.26 -2.20
CA TYR A 238 5.31 23.53 -2.93
C TYR A 238 6.44 24.42 -2.44
N VAL A 239 6.80 24.36 -1.15
CA VAL A 239 8.02 25.02 -0.63
C VAL A 239 9.25 24.48 -1.35
N ILE A 240 9.42 23.17 -1.43
CA ILE A 240 10.55 22.53 -2.12
C ILE A 240 10.57 22.89 -3.61
N MET A 241 9.40 22.95 -4.26
CA MET A 241 9.33 23.42 -5.66
C MET A 241 9.81 24.86 -5.82
N LEU A 242 9.55 25.75 -4.85
CA LEU A 242 10.06 27.13 -4.86
C LEU A 242 11.58 27.17 -4.67
N GLU A 243 12.12 26.37 -3.75
CA GLU A 243 13.56 26.22 -3.54
C GLU A 243 14.26 25.77 -4.83
N LEU A 244 13.75 24.72 -5.49
CA LEU A 244 14.28 24.25 -6.79
C LEU A 244 14.24 25.32 -7.90
N GLN A 245 13.24 26.20 -7.87
CA GLN A 245 13.15 27.33 -8.81
C GLN A 245 14.17 28.44 -8.51
N GLU A 246 14.51 28.66 -7.25
CA GLU A 246 15.53 29.62 -6.84
C GLU A 246 16.92 29.12 -7.20
N ASP A 247 17.20 27.83 -6.98
CA ASP A 247 18.47 27.20 -7.35
C ASP A 247 18.71 27.29 -8.87
N GLU A 248 17.70 26.97 -9.70
CA GLU A 248 17.79 27.09 -11.17
C GLU A 248 18.14 28.52 -11.64
N LYS A 249 17.60 29.54 -10.95
CA LYS A 249 17.89 30.96 -11.27
C LYS A 249 19.27 31.39 -10.85
N SER A 250 19.83 30.77 -9.80
CA SER A 250 21.17 31.13 -9.30
C SER A 250 22.28 30.49 -10.15
N GLU A 251 21.97 29.43 -10.88
CA GLU A 251 22.91 28.74 -11.78
C GLU A 251 22.86 29.25 -13.24
N SER A 252 21.87 30.07 -13.59
CA SER A 252 21.68 30.66 -14.93
C SER A 252 22.23 32.10 -15.01
#